data_3b50da428448d5f683e09d4a5e46b7a4
#
_entry.id   3b50da428448d5f683e09d4a5e46b7a4
#
_cell.length_a   1.000
_cell.length_b   1.000
_cell.length_c   1.000
_cell.angle_alpha   90.00
_cell.angle_beta   90.00
_cell.angle_gamma   90.00
#
_symmetry.space_group_name_H-M   'P 1'
#
loop_
_entity.id
_entity.type
_entity.pdbx_description
1 polymer ?
#
loop_
_entity_poly.entity_id
_entity_poly.type
_entity_poly.pdbx_seq_one_letter_code
_entity_poly.pdbx_strand_id
1 'polypeptide(L)'
;MAGGTGGAPGRHAALRASLVDHGRRMVHDGLVDGVSGNLSARAGDLIAMTPSGVPYQDMAPADICLVRPADGSLVRPADGSTAAGGRPSTEAPMHLAVYRATDAAAIVHTHSPFVVALSTVLDELPAVHYAMAGLGGLVRVTPYARFGTQELADGAVAALTGRTAVILRNHGALAYGATLAQAYDRARTLEWLASVYWHARMAGRPRTLTAAQLDEVREATRAIRYGEPGP
;
A
#
# COMPACT_ATOMS: atom_id res chain seq x y z
N MET A 1 28.60 0.41 29.70
CA MET A 1 27.63 -0.72 29.51
C MET A 1 26.75 -0.35 28.33
N ALA A 2 27.03 -0.93 27.17
CA ALA A 2 26.28 -0.69 25.93
C ALA A 2 25.08 -1.64 25.95
N GLY A 3 23.86 -1.06 26.01
CA GLY A 3 22.62 -1.82 25.89
C GLY A 3 22.42 -2.24 24.45
N GLY A 4 22.65 -3.50 24.13
CA GLY A 4 22.39 -4.09 22.83
C GLY A 4 20.90 -4.13 22.55
N THR A 5 20.44 -3.41 21.52
CA THR A 5 19.09 -3.53 20.93
C THR A 5 19.04 -4.80 20.08
N GLY A 6 19.00 -5.96 20.73
CA GLY A 6 18.73 -7.23 20.08
C GLY A 6 17.24 -7.32 19.72
N GLY A 7 16.85 -6.85 18.53
CA GLY A 7 15.55 -7.16 17.95
C GLY A 7 15.48 -8.68 17.75
N ALA A 8 14.54 -9.35 18.44
CA ALA A 8 14.43 -10.81 18.45
C ALA A 8 14.30 -11.35 17.01
N PRO A 9 15.13 -12.33 16.58
CA PRO A 9 15.10 -12.91 15.23
C PRO A 9 13.71 -13.37 14.77
N GLY A 10 12.86 -13.81 15.72
CA GLY A 10 11.49 -14.27 15.43
C GLY A 10 10.52 -13.17 14.98
N ARG A 11 10.69 -11.92 15.39
CA ARG A 11 9.79 -10.82 15.03
C ARG A 11 9.90 -10.46 13.55
N HIS A 12 11.13 -10.39 13.03
CA HIS A 12 11.35 -10.14 11.61
C HIS A 12 10.96 -11.34 10.74
N ALA A 13 11.12 -12.58 11.23
CA ALA A 13 10.74 -13.78 10.50
C ALA A 13 9.23 -13.82 10.26
N ALA A 14 8.40 -13.56 11.27
CA ALA A 14 6.94 -13.52 11.12
C ALA A 14 6.48 -12.40 10.17
N LEU A 15 7.09 -11.21 10.25
CA LEU A 15 6.77 -10.10 9.36
C LEU A 15 7.16 -10.42 7.91
N ARG A 16 8.34 -11.00 7.68
CA ARG A 16 8.79 -11.42 6.35
C ARG A 16 7.85 -12.46 5.74
N ALA A 17 7.45 -13.48 6.51
CA ALA A 17 6.47 -14.47 6.08
C ALA A 17 5.14 -13.81 5.73
N SER A 18 4.65 -12.89 6.55
CA SER A 18 3.41 -12.15 6.29
C SER A 18 3.48 -11.31 5.00
N LEU A 19 4.63 -10.67 4.69
CA LEU A 19 4.80 -9.93 3.43
C LEU A 19 4.75 -10.87 2.22
N VAL A 20 5.37 -12.06 2.30
CA VAL A 20 5.31 -13.08 1.24
C VAL A 20 3.88 -13.55 1.02
N ASP A 21 3.16 -13.88 2.10
CA ASP A 21 1.78 -14.35 2.02
C ASP A 21 0.85 -13.29 1.42
N HIS A 22 0.99 -12.02 1.81
CA HIS A 22 0.21 -10.94 1.21
C HIS A 22 0.61 -10.70 -0.26
N GLY A 23 1.89 -10.88 -0.62
CA GLY A 23 2.33 -10.82 -2.02
C GLY A 23 1.66 -11.88 -2.89
N ARG A 24 1.60 -13.13 -2.40
CA ARG A 24 0.87 -14.21 -3.08
C ARG A 24 -0.63 -13.94 -3.18
N ARG A 25 -1.21 -13.36 -2.14
CA ARG A 25 -2.63 -12.94 -2.16
C ARG A 25 -2.88 -11.84 -3.19
N MET A 26 -1.95 -10.89 -3.40
CA MET A 26 -2.12 -9.86 -4.44
C MET A 26 -2.27 -10.49 -5.83
N VAL A 27 -1.49 -11.53 -6.14
CA VAL A 27 -1.62 -12.28 -7.40
C VAL A 27 -2.97 -13.01 -7.47
N HIS A 28 -3.33 -13.73 -6.40
CA HIS A 28 -4.60 -14.47 -6.32
C HIS A 28 -5.82 -13.56 -6.47
N ASP A 29 -5.80 -12.39 -5.84
CA ASP A 29 -6.91 -11.42 -5.83
C ASP A 29 -6.91 -10.51 -7.08
N GLY A 30 -5.97 -10.71 -8.02
CA GLY A 30 -5.88 -9.93 -9.27
C GLY A 30 -5.46 -8.47 -9.07
N LEU A 31 -4.77 -8.16 -7.97
CA LEU A 31 -4.29 -6.81 -7.68
C LEU A 31 -2.98 -6.46 -8.39
N VAL A 32 -2.28 -7.47 -8.90
CA VAL A 32 -1.03 -7.34 -9.65
C VAL A 32 -0.95 -8.39 -10.74
N ASP A 33 -0.13 -8.11 -11.76
CA ASP A 33 0.25 -9.07 -12.79
C ASP A 33 1.78 -9.27 -12.79
N GLY A 34 2.21 -10.52 -12.91
CA GLY A 34 3.62 -10.88 -12.93
C GLY A 34 4.37 -10.50 -11.65
N VAL A 35 5.36 -9.62 -11.78
CA VAL A 35 6.22 -9.12 -10.71
C VAL A 35 5.91 -7.67 -10.32
N SER A 36 4.80 -7.13 -10.85
CA SER A 36 4.39 -5.75 -10.60
C SER A 36 3.88 -5.54 -9.17
N GLY A 37 3.84 -4.28 -8.73
CA GLY A 37 3.48 -3.93 -7.37
C GLY A 37 4.54 -4.33 -6.34
N ASN A 38 4.33 -3.95 -5.10
CA ASN A 38 5.23 -4.25 -3.99
C ASN A 38 4.59 -3.94 -2.64
N LEU A 39 5.16 -4.53 -1.58
CA LEU A 39 4.69 -4.38 -0.20
C LEU A 39 5.85 -3.99 0.68
N SER A 40 5.54 -3.21 1.72
CA SER A 40 6.48 -2.94 2.80
C SER A 40 5.79 -2.79 4.14
N ALA A 41 6.55 -3.01 5.23
CA ALA A 41 6.08 -2.78 6.59
C ALA A 41 7.22 -2.37 7.51
N ARG A 42 6.90 -1.61 8.57
CA ARG A 42 7.88 -1.24 9.62
C ARG A 42 8.34 -2.48 10.38
N ALA A 43 9.64 -2.59 10.53
CA ALA A 43 10.35 -3.67 11.21
C ALA A 43 11.26 -3.08 12.32
N GLY A 44 10.65 -2.48 13.35
CA GLY A 44 11.37 -1.63 14.30
C GLY A 44 11.87 -0.36 13.62
N ASP A 45 13.18 -0.12 13.67
CA ASP A 45 13.82 1.04 13.06
C ASP A 45 14.08 0.88 11.55
N LEU A 46 13.70 -0.27 10.99
CA LEU A 46 13.87 -0.60 9.57
C LEU A 46 12.53 -0.72 8.87
N ILE A 47 12.58 -0.80 7.55
CA ILE A 47 11.46 -1.16 6.69
C ILE A 47 11.78 -2.50 6.04
N ALA A 48 10.90 -3.49 6.24
CA ALA A 48 10.89 -4.72 5.47
C ALA A 48 10.13 -4.48 4.15
N MET A 49 10.72 -4.87 3.01
CA MET A 49 10.17 -4.61 1.67
C MET A 49 10.38 -5.79 0.75
N THR A 50 9.41 -6.05 -0.12
CA THR A 50 9.54 -7.07 -1.17
C THR A 50 10.68 -6.70 -2.13
N PRO A 51 11.43 -7.72 -2.63
CA PRO A 51 12.51 -7.52 -3.58
C PRO A 51 11.99 -7.14 -4.97
N SER A 52 12.86 -6.54 -5.78
CA SER A 52 12.57 -6.23 -7.18
C SER A 52 12.70 -7.48 -8.05
N GLY A 53 11.72 -7.73 -8.93
CA GLY A 53 11.81 -8.72 -10.01
C GLY A 53 11.71 -10.19 -9.56
N VAL A 54 11.33 -10.48 -8.32
CA VAL A 54 11.09 -11.84 -7.83
C VAL A 54 9.58 -12.12 -7.91
N PRO A 55 9.15 -13.18 -8.64
CA PRO A 55 7.76 -13.57 -8.67
C PRO A 55 7.25 -13.91 -7.28
N TYR A 56 6.04 -13.43 -6.93
CA TYR A 56 5.48 -13.64 -5.59
C TYR A 56 5.31 -15.12 -5.21
N GLN A 57 5.07 -15.98 -6.18
CA GLN A 57 4.92 -17.42 -5.98
C GLN A 57 6.24 -18.08 -5.56
N ASP A 58 7.35 -17.58 -6.08
CA ASP A 58 8.71 -18.11 -5.83
C ASP A 58 9.38 -17.42 -4.64
N MET A 59 8.79 -16.30 -4.17
CA MET A 59 9.35 -15.48 -3.09
C MET A 59 9.36 -16.24 -1.77
N ALA A 60 10.51 -16.24 -1.10
CA ALA A 60 10.70 -16.77 0.24
C ALA A 60 10.87 -15.62 1.28
N PRO A 61 10.61 -15.86 2.56
CA PRO A 61 10.85 -14.86 3.61
C PRO A 61 12.28 -14.33 3.66
N ALA A 62 13.25 -15.11 3.22
CA ALA A 62 14.66 -14.70 3.13
C ALA A 62 14.91 -13.63 2.06
N ASP A 63 14.06 -13.55 1.03
CA ASP A 63 14.18 -12.56 -0.06
C ASP A 63 13.74 -11.15 0.36
N ILE A 64 12.94 -11.03 1.43
CA ILE A 64 12.46 -9.74 1.93
C ILE A 64 13.64 -8.89 2.39
N CYS A 65 13.80 -7.75 1.74
CA CYS A 65 14.84 -6.77 2.02
C CYS A 65 14.55 -5.97 3.29
N LEU A 66 15.58 -5.70 4.10
CA LEU A 66 15.50 -4.71 5.19
C LEU A 66 16.24 -3.44 4.74
N VAL A 67 15.57 -2.30 4.77
CA VAL A 67 16.14 -1.02 4.35
C VAL A 67 16.04 0.02 5.46
N ARG A 68 16.98 0.97 5.48
CA ARG A 68 16.92 2.12 6.39
C ARG A 68 15.90 3.14 5.88
N PRO A 69 15.01 3.66 6.75
CA PRO A 69 14.02 4.66 6.34
C PRO A 69 14.64 5.97 5.86
N ALA A 70 15.84 6.31 6.34
CA ALA A 70 16.49 7.59 6.06
C ALA A 70 16.91 7.71 4.58
N ASP A 71 17.55 6.68 4.03
CA ASP A 71 18.21 6.71 2.73
C ASP A 71 17.87 5.52 1.81
N GLY A 72 17.10 4.54 2.31
CA GLY A 72 16.75 3.34 1.56
C GLY A 72 17.90 2.34 1.44
N SER A 73 19.01 2.55 2.12
CA SER A 73 20.15 1.64 2.08
C SER A 73 19.79 0.25 2.62
N LEU A 74 20.23 -0.78 1.91
CA LEU A 74 20.01 -2.17 2.31
C LEU A 74 20.81 -2.50 3.58
N VAL A 75 20.13 -3.07 4.57
CA VAL A 75 20.75 -3.59 5.78
C VAL A 75 21.02 -5.07 5.62
N ARG A 76 22.29 -5.45 5.61
CA ARG A 76 22.68 -6.86 5.61
C ARG A 76 22.73 -7.39 7.05
N PRO A 77 22.17 -8.58 7.31
CA PRO A 77 22.33 -9.23 8.62
C PRO A 77 23.79 -9.42 8.98
N ALA A 78 24.12 -9.23 10.25
CA ALA A 78 25.52 -9.36 10.75
C ALA A 78 26.08 -10.80 10.65
N ASP A 79 25.20 -11.79 10.51
CA ASP A 79 25.57 -13.22 10.37
C ASP A 79 26.00 -13.59 8.95
N GLY A 80 26.13 -12.62 8.04
CA GLY A 80 26.51 -12.85 6.66
C GLY A 80 25.45 -13.59 5.84
N SER A 81 24.29 -13.92 6.41
CA SER A 81 23.19 -14.46 5.64
C SER A 81 22.77 -13.40 4.60
N THR A 82 23.11 -13.66 3.36
CA THR A 82 22.60 -12.87 2.26
C THR A 82 21.10 -13.07 2.24
N ALA A 83 20.32 -11.98 2.38
CA ALA A 83 19.01 -12.00 1.75
C ALA A 83 19.28 -12.41 0.30
N ALA A 84 18.89 -13.64 -0.02
CA ALA A 84 19.17 -14.21 -1.33
C ALA A 84 18.46 -13.35 -2.36
N GLY A 85 19.19 -12.55 -3.10
CA GLY A 85 18.64 -11.82 -4.23
C GLY A 85 18.52 -10.31 -4.14
N GLY A 86 18.74 -9.71 -3.16
CA GLY A 86 19.00 -8.51 -2.84
C GLY A 86 18.81 -7.14 -3.30
N ARG A 87 17.98 -6.81 -4.22
CA ARG A 87 17.61 -5.42 -4.47
C ARG A 87 16.19 -5.17 -3.94
N PRO A 88 16.00 -4.16 -3.05
CA PRO A 88 14.65 -3.73 -2.71
C PRO A 88 13.93 -3.25 -3.97
N SER A 89 12.60 -3.20 -3.92
CA SER A 89 11.79 -2.66 -5.01
C SER A 89 12.37 -1.34 -5.52
N THR A 90 12.36 -1.14 -6.84
CA THR A 90 12.74 0.13 -7.49
C THR A 90 11.85 1.30 -7.04
N GLU A 91 10.71 1.01 -6.42
CA GLU A 91 9.76 1.99 -5.89
C GLU A 91 9.94 2.26 -4.40
N ALA A 92 11.04 1.78 -3.80
CA ALA A 92 11.43 2.12 -2.43
C ALA A 92 11.38 3.64 -2.15
N PRO A 93 11.81 4.55 -3.05
CA PRO A 93 11.72 6.00 -2.82
C PRO A 93 10.29 6.46 -2.50
N MET A 94 9.27 5.96 -3.23
CA MET A 94 7.86 6.29 -2.99
C MET A 94 7.40 5.79 -1.62
N HIS A 95 7.68 4.52 -1.27
CA HIS A 95 7.33 3.98 0.04
C HIS A 95 7.99 4.78 1.17
N LEU A 96 9.29 5.06 1.07
CA LEU A 96 10.01 5.80 2.10
C LEU A 96 9.49 7.23 2.26
N ALA A 97 9.09 7.89 1.16
CA ALA A 97 8.47 9.21 1.23
C ALA A 97 7.13 9.16 1.99
N VAL A 98 6.29 8.16 1.73
CA VAL A 98 5.02 7.96 2.44
C VAL A 98 5.26 7.66 3.93
N TYR A 99 6.25 6.81 4.28
CA TYR A 99 6.59 6.56 5.69
C TYR A 99 7.09 7.80 6.43
N ARG A 100 7.74 8.74 5.74
CA ARG A 100 8.18 10.02 6.35
C ARG A 100 7.05 11.02 6.52
N ALA A 101 6.06 10.98 5.62
CA ALA A 101 4.98 11.97 5.56
C ALA A 101 3.70 11.56 6.33
N THR A 102 3.58 10.29 6.72
CA THR A 102 2.37 9.73 7.32
C THR A 102 2.69 8.83 8.53
N ASP A 103 1.64 8.39 9.22
CA ASP A 103 1.69 7.40 10.29
C ASP A 103 1.69 5.94 9.79
N ALA A 104 1.95 5.71 8.50
CA ALA A 104 1.96 4.39 7.90
C ALA A 104 2.86 3.41 8.67
N ALA A 105 2.31 2.25 9.04
CA ALA A 105 3.08 1.10 9.51
C ALA A 105 3.26 0.04 8.42
N ALA A 106 2.42 0.04 7.38
CA ALA A 106 2.56 -0.80 6.21
C ALA A 106 2.01 -0.10 4.96
N ILE A 107 2.54 -0.48 3.80
CA ILE A 107 2.18 0.05 2.49
C ILE A 107 2.00 -1.09 1.51
N VAL A 108 0.96 -1.01 0.69
CA VAL A 108 0.66 -1.91 -0.42
C VAL A 108 0.54 -1.08 -1.70
N HIS A 109 1.36 -1.39 -2.69
CA HIS A 109 1.30 -0.83 -4.03
C HIS A 109 0.85 -1.88 -5.02
N THR A 110 -0.15 -1.56 -5.83
CA THR A 110 -0.84 -2.47 -6.75
C THR A 110 -0.90 -1.91 -8.17
N HIS A 111 -1.05 -2.82 -9.14
CA HIS A 111 -1.33 -2.50 -10.54
C HIS A 111 -2.68 -3.10 -10.97
N SER A 112 -3.68 -2.94 -10.13
CA SER A 112 -4.99 -3.58 -10.29
C SER A 112 -5.78 -2.98 -11.47
N PRO A 113 -6.51 -3.81 -12.25
CA PRO A 113 -7.00 -3.45 -13.58
C PRO A 113 -7.95 -2.26 -13.63
N PHE A 114 -8.94 -2.19 -12.73
CA PHE A 114 -9.92 -1.10 -12.76
C PHE A 114 -9.30 0.22 -12.30
N VAL A 115 -8.41 0.18 -11.30
CA VAL A 115 -7.66 1.37 -10.87
C VAL A 115 -6.77 1.87 -11.98
N VAL A 116 -6.01 0.99 -12.66
CA VAL A 116 -5.17 1.39 -13.80
C VAL A 116 -6.01 1.97 -14.91
N ALA A 117 -7.10 1.31 -15.32
CA ALA A 117 -7.99 1.81 -16.37
C ALA A 117 -8.52 3.22 -16.04
N LEU A 118 -9.06 3.42 -14.84
CA LEU A 118 -9.61 4.71 -14.42
C LEU A 118 -8.53 5.78 -14.24
N SER A 119 -7.30 5.41 -13.88
CA SER A 119 -6.18 6.36 -13.76
C SER A 119 -5.85 7.07 -15.06
N THR A 120 -6.23 6.49 -16.21
CA THR A 120 -6.00 7.07 -17.55
C THR A 120 -6.99 8.15 -17.92
N VAL A 121 -8.16 8.22 -17.28
CA VAL A 121 -9.30 9.06 -17.68
C VAL A 121 -9.84 9.95 -16.56
N LEU A 122 -9.43 9.74 -15.30
CA LEU A 122 -9.90 10.51 -14.15
C LEU A 122 -8.77 11.30 -13.49
N ASP A 123 -9.12 12.42 -12.86
CA ASP A 123 -8.26 13.16 -11.93
C ASP A 123 -8.54 12.78 -10.47
N GLU A 124 -9.70 12.17 -10.21
CA GLU A 124 -10.09 11.62 -8.92
C GLU A 124 -11.15 10.53 -9.08
N LEU A 125 -11.14 9.51 -8.24
CA LEU A 125 -12.22 8.54 -8.11
C LEU A 125 -13.27 9.13 -7.15
N PRO A 126 -14.47 9.47 -7.64
CA PRO A 126 -15.49 10.11 -6.82
C PRO A 126 -16.11 9.13 -5.81
N ALA A 127 -16.75 9.68 -4.78
CA ALA A 127 -17.31 8.91 -3.68
C ALA A 127 -18.60 8.17 -4.08
N VAL A 128 -18.48 7.06 -4.77
CA VAL A 128 -19.63 6.26 -5.26
C VAL A 128 -20.17 5.26 -4.25
N HIS A 129 -19.49 5.06 -3.12
CA HIS A 129 -19.91 4.12 -2.09
C HIS A 129 -19.40 4.57 -0.71
N TYR A 130 -20.14 4.25 0.35
CA TYR A 130 -19.81 4.67 1.71
C TYR A 130 -18.45 4.10 2.22
N ALA A 131 -17.99 2.96 1.70
CA ALA A 131 -16.68 2.39 2.06
C ALA A 131 -15.51 3.36 1.76
N MET A 132 -15.71 4.36 0.89
CA MET A 132 -14.70 5.41 0.65
C MET A 132 -14.41 6.25 1.90
N ALA A 133 -15.29 6.24 2.91
CA ALA A 133 -15.01 6.83 4.22
C ALA A 133 -13.72 6.26 4.85
N GLY A 134 -13.46 4.95 4.69
CA GLY A 134 -12.24 4.27 5.15
C GLY A 134 -10.97 4.65 4.39
N LEU A 135 -11.11 5.20 3.19
CA LEU A 135 -9.99 5.72 2.37
C LEU A 135 -9.76 7.24 2.58
N GLY A 136 -10.58 7.88 3.40
CA GLY A 136 -10.52 9.32 3.62
C GLY A 136 -11.46 10.13 2.72
N GLY A 137 -12.28 9.50 1.90
CA GLY A 137 -13.20 10.12 0.93
C GLY A 137 -12.83 9.79 -0.51
N LEU A 138 -13.09 10.71 -1.44
CA LEU A 138 -12.64 10.56 -2.83
C LEU A 138 -11.14 10.28 -2.89
N VAL A 139 -10.71 9.50 -3.88
CA VAL A 139 -9.30 9.14 -4.04
C VAL A 139 -8.70 9.89 -5.21
N ARG A 140 -7.64 10.66 -4.96
CA ARG A 140 -6.97 11.49 -5.97
C ARG A 140 -6.13 10.65 -6.91
N VAL A 141 -6.01 11.11 -8.16
CA VAL A 141 -5.06 10.58 -9.14
C VAL A 141 -3.90 11.57 -9.26
N THR A 142 -2.66 11.09 -9.15
CA THR A 142 -1.47 11.94 -9.30
C THR A 142 -1.30 12.40 -10.75
N PRO A 143 -0.57 13.47 -11.04
CA PRO A 143 0.05 13.65 -12.35
C PRO A 143 0.90 12.43 -12.71
N TYR A 144 1.11 12.20 -14.02
CA TYR A 144 2.01 11.13 -14.45
C TYR A 144 3.45 11.45 -14.05
N ALA A 145 4.11 10.49 -13.46
CA ALA A 145 5.55 10.50 -13.23
C ALA A 145 6.11 9.09 -13.40
N ARG A 146 7.36 8.99 -13.86
CA ARG A 146 8.00 7.69 -14.09
C ARG A 146 8.25 6.97 -12.77
N PHE A 147 8.05 5.65 -12.77
CA PHE A 147 8.35 4.80 -11.60
C PHE A 147 9.79 5.00 -11.09
N GLY A 148 9.98 4.91 -9.79
CA GLY A 148 11.27 5.03 -9.11
C GLY A 148 11.83 6.45 -9.05
N THR A 149 11.09 7.48 -9.46
CA THR A 149 11.52 8.89 -9.39
C THR A 149 11.06 9.57 -8.10
N GLN A 150 11.76 10.63 -7.71
CA GLN A 150 11.35 11.48 -6.60
C GLN A 150 10.04 12.22 -6.93
N GLU A 151 9.82 12.58 -8.19
CA GLU A 151 8.58 13.21 -8.65
C GLU A 151 7.35 12.34 -8.37
N LEU A 152 7.43 11.02 -8.65
CA LEU A 152 6.37 10.08 -8.29
C LEU A 152 6.13 10.02 -6.79
N ALA A 153 7.21 9.98 -6.01
CA ALA A 153 7.13 9.94 -4.55
C ALA A 153 6.47 11.20 -3.97
N ASP A 154 6.85 12.38 -4.45
CA ASP A 154 6.30 13.66 -4.02
C ASP A 154 4.82 13.80 -4.43
N GLY A 155 4.47 13.38 -5.64
CA GLY A 155 3.10 13.34 -6.13
C GLY A 155 2.21 12.42 -5.30
N ALA A 156 2.70 11.24 -4.95
CA ALA A 156 1.98 10.30 -4.08
C ALA A 156 1.72 10.89 -2.69
N VAL A 157 2.75 11.49 -2.06
CA VAL A 157 2.62 12.14 -0.75
C VAL A 157 1.61 13.29 -0.78
N ALA A 158 1.68 14.16 -1.78
CA ALA A 158 0.76 15.28 -1.92
C ALA A 158 -0.69 14.81 -2.06
N ALA A 159 -0.93 13.80 -2.89
CA ALA A 159 -2.27 13.24 -3.11
C ALA A 159 -2.82 12.48 -1.91
N LEU A 160 -1.97 11.96 -1.03
CA LEU A 160 -2.34 11.28 0.22
C LEU A 160 -2.79 12.22 1.34
N THR A 161 -2.68 13.55 1.21
CA THR A 161 -3.10 14.48 2.26
C THR A 161 -4.57 14.27 2.65
N GLY A 162 -4.81 13.81 3.90
CA GLY A 162 -6.13 13.45 4.42
C GLY A 162 -6.72 12.17 3.79
N ARG A 163 -5.91 11.34 3.16
CA ARG A 163 -6.29 10.07 2.50
C ARG A 163 -5.37 8.94 2.94
N THR A 164 -5.85 7.70 2.80
CA THR A 164 -5.07 6.49 3.07
C THR A 164 -4.79 5.67 1.82
N ALA A 165 -5.23 6.17 0.66
CA ALA A 165 -4.95 5.59 -0.64
C ALA A 165 -4.84 6.69 -1.70
N VAL A 166 -4.08 6.42 -2.75
CA VAL A 166 -3.86 7.28 -3.91
C VAL A 166 -3.77 6.45 -5.18
N ILE A 167 -4.28 6.99 -6.28
CA ILE A 167 -4.14 6.41 -7.62
C ILE A 167 -2.97 7.11 -8.32
N LEU A 168 -2.09 6.34 -8.91
CA LEU A 168 -0.93 6.80 -9.68
C LEU A 168 -1.30 6.77 -11.17
N ARG A 169 -1.26 7.92 -11.84
CA ARG A 169 -1.68 8.05 -13.24
C ARG A 169 -0.92 7.10 -14.16
N ASN A 170 -1.66 6.32 -14.97
CA ASN A 170 -1.14 5.34 -15.93
C ASN A 170 -0.18 4.31 -15.29
N HIS A 171 -0.40 3.96 -14.01
CA HIS A 171 0.54 3.12 -13.28
C HIS A 171 -0.20 2.13 -12.36
N GLY A 172 -0.86 2.58 -11.33
CA GLY A 172 -1.50 1.73 -10.32
C GLY A 172 -2.02 2.53 -9.14
N ALA A 173 -1.92 1.96 -7.94
CA ALA A 173 -2.31 2.62 -6.70
C ALA A 173 -1.40 2.28 -5.53
N LEU A 174 -1.41 3.13 -4.52
CA LEU A 174 -0.78 2.88 -3.23
C LEU A 174 -1.81 3.07 -2.12
N ALA A 175 -1.84 2.15 -1.18
CA ALA A 175 -2.59 2.26 0.05
C ALA A 175 -1.69 1.97 1.26
N TYR A 176 -1.95 2.65 2.39
CA TYR A 176 -1.20 2.42 3.62
C TYR A 176 -2.13 2.17 4.81
N GLY A 177 -1.59 1.62 5.89
CA GLY A 177 -2.35 1.33 7.11
C GLY A 177 -1.47 1.18 8.34
N ALA A 178 -2.12 1.07 9.50
CA ALA A 178 -1.49 0.77 10.78
C ALA A 178 -1.02 -0.69 10.88
N THR A 179 -1.49 -1.56 9.98
CA THR A 179 -1.05 -2.95 9.82
C THR A 179 -0.99 -3.32 8.35
N LEU A 180 -0.26 -4.38 8.01
CA LEU A 180 -0.21 -4.89 6.64
C LEU A 180 -1.59 -5.36 6.16
N ALA A 181 -2.37 -6.02 7.02
CA ALA A 181 -3.74 -6.42 6.72
C ALA A 181 -4.61 -5.21 6.38
N GLN A 182 -4.55 -4.13 7.15
CA GLN A 182 -5.33 -2.92 6.89
C GLN A 182 -4.91 -2.23 5.58
N ALA A 183 -3.60 -2.12 5.31
CA ALA A 183 -3.12 -1.57 4.04
C ALA A 183 -3.60 -2.40 2.84
N TYR A 184 -3.56 -3.73 2.99
CA TYR A 184 -4.05 -4.66 1.99
C TYR A 184 -5.57 -4.53 1.75
N ASP A 185 -6.37 -4.49 2.80
CA ASP A 185 -7.81 -4.34 2.69
C ASP A 185 -8.20 -3.00 2.04
N ARG A 186 -7.46 -1.93 2.31
CA ARG A 186 -7.63 -0.64 1.64
C ARG A 186 -7.31 -0.71 0.14
N ALA A 187 -6.25 -1.42 -0.24
CA ALA A 187 -5.91 -1.63 -1.65
C ALA A 187 -6.99 -2.43 -2.38
N ARG A 188 -7.48 -3.52 -1.79
CA ARG A 188 -8.61 -4.30 -2.32
C ARG A 188 -9.89 -3.48 -2.42
N THR A 189 -10.20 -2.72 -1.38
CA THR A 189 -11.37 -1.83 -1.37
C THR A 189 -11.28 -0.80 -2.49
N LEU A 190 -10.10 -0.21 -2.73
CA LEU A 190 -9.92 0.75 -3.81
C LEU A 190 -10.18 0.12 -5.18
N GLU A 191 -9.65 -1.07 -5.45
CA GLU A 191 -9.91 -1.79 -6.71
C GLU A 191 -11.39 -2.12 -6.88
N TRP A 192 -12.04 -2.63 -5.82
CA TRP A 192 -13.48 -2.89 -5.85
C TRP A 192 -14.28 -1.61 -6.13
N LEU A 193 -13.96 -0.49 -5.48
CA LEU A 193 -14.62 0.80 -5.72
C LEU A 193 -14.40 1.32 -7.14
N ALA A 194 -13.20 1.12 -7.68
CA ALA A 194 -12.90 1.43 -9.07
C ALA A 194 -13.77 0.60 -10.04
N SER A 195 -13.94 -0.69 -9.77
CA SER A 195 -14.81 -1.56 -10.56
C SER A 195 -16.29 -1.14 -10.45
N VAL A 196 -16.78 -0.81 -9.27
CA VAL A 196 -18.14 -0.29 -9.04
C VAL A 196 -18.36 0.98 -9.84
N TYR A 197 -17.42 1.93 -9.79
CA TYR A 197 -17.52 3.17 -10.58
C TYR A 197 -17.52 2.90 -12.08
N TRP A 198 -16.64 2.02 -12.56
CA TRP A 198 -16.59 1.61 -13.97
C TRP A 198 -17.94 1.07 -14.44
N HIS A 199 -18.51 0.08 -13.73
CA HIS A 199 -19.80 -0.51 -14.10
C HIS A 199 -20.96 0.49 -14.02
N ALA A 200 -20.97 1.35 -12.98
CA ALA A 200 -21.99 2.38 -12.86
C ALA A 200 -21.94 3.38 -14.01
N ARG A 201 -20.74 3.72 -14.51
CA ARG A 201 -20.56 4.58 -15.69
C ARG A 201 -21.10 3.94 -16.97
N MET A 202 -21.00 2.63 -17.12
CA MET A 202 -21.61 1.91 -18.25
C MET A 202 -23.14 1.93 -18.17
N ALA A 203 -23.73 1.92 -16.98
CA ALA A 203 -25.18 1.99 -16.77
C ALA A 203 -25.74 3.43 -16.83
N GLY A 204 -24.88 4.45 -16.69
CA GLY A 204 -25.30 5.85 -16.73
C GLY A 204 -24.38 6.79 -15.94
N ARG A 205 -24.97 7.88 -15.40
CA ARG A 205 -24.24 8.84 -14.57
C ARG A 205 -24.33 8.42 -13.09
N PRO A 206 -23.23 8.02 -12.44
CA PRO A 206 -23.23 7.64 -11.03
C PRO A 206 -23.66 8.81 -10.13
N ARG A 207 -24.43 8.52 -9.10
CA ARG A 207 -24.65 9.44 -7.98
C ARG A 207 -23.49 9.28 -6.99
N THR A 208 -23.02 10.40 -6.46
CA THR A 208 -21.91 10.43 -5.53
C THR A 208 -22.37 10.89 -4.14
N LEU A 209 -21.67 10.42 -3.11
CA LEU A 209 -21.87 10.86 -1.74
C LEU A 209 -21.13 12.18 -1.49
N THR A 210 -21.71 13.03 -0.67
CA THR A 210 -21.08 14.25 -0.19
C THR A 210 -20.06 13.95 0.91
N ALA A 211 -19.18 14.91 1.20
CA ALA A 211 -18.26 14.81 2.33
C ALA A 211 -19.00 14.62 3.66
N ALA A 212 -20.10 15.36 3.89
CA ALA A 212 -20.93 15.22 5.08
C ALA A 212 -21.50 13.81 5.25
N GLN A 213 -22.02 13.20 4.18
CA GLN A 213 -22.49 11.81 4.23
C GLN A 213 -21.38 10.80 4.55
N LEU A 214 -20.16 11.03 4.07
CA LEU A 214 -19.02 10.19 4.44
C LEU A 214 -18.56 10.42 5.89
N ASP A 215 -18.70 11.63 6.41
CA ASP A 215 -18.42 11.93 7.82
C ASP A 215 -19.41 11.23 8.75
N GLU A 216 -20.71 11.25 8.43
CA GLU A 216 -21.74 10.47 9.13
C GLU A 216 -21.37 8.95 9.19
N VAL A 217 -20.88 8.40 8.08
CA VAL A 217 -20.41 6.99 8.06
C VAL A 217 -19.21 6.77 8.98
N ARG A 218 -18.24 7.70 9.01
CA ARG A 218 -17.07 7.60 9.91
C ARG A 218 -17.49 7.63 11.37
N GLU A 219 -18.43 8.52 11.73
CA GLU A 219 -18.95 8.62 13.09
C GLU A 219 -19.70 7.35 13.49
N ALA A 220 -20.59 6.85 12.63
CA ALA A 220 -21.32 5.60 12.86
C ALA A 220 -20.36 4.40 13.03
N THR A 221 -19.33 4.30 12.18
CA THR A 221 -18.32 3.23 12.24
C THR A 221 -17.54 3.25 13.55
N ARG A 222 -17.17 4.45 14.04
CA ARG A 222 -16.51 4.60 15.35
C ARG A 222 -17.44 4.21 16.50
N ALA A 223 -18.71 4.60 16.44
CA ALA A 223 -19.69 4.32 17.51
C ALA A 223 -19.96 2.83 17.72
N ILE A 224 -19.99 2.04 16.64
CA ILE A 224 -20.25 0.59 16.69
C ILE A 224 -18.95 -0.24 16.77
N ARG A 225 -17.77 0.38 16.88
CA ARG A 225 -16.45 -0.29 16.85
C ARG A 225 -16.32 -1.32 15.74
N TYR A 226 -16.81 -0.96 14.56
CA TYR A 226 -16.82 -1.85 13.40
C TYR A 226 -15.41 -2.33 13.06
N GLY A 227 -15.17 -3.65 13.07
CA GLY A 227 -13.87 -4.25 12.78
C GLY A 227 -12.93 -4.42 13.98
N GLU A 228 -13.36 -4.04 15.21
CA GLU A 228 -12.64 -4.44 16.42
C GLU A 228 -13.06 -5.86 16.83
N PRO A 229 -12.13 -6.75 17.24
CA PRO A 229 -12.50 -8.01 17.84
C PRO A 229 -13.36 -7.73 19.10
N GLY A 230 -14.49 -8.39 19.21
CA GLY A 230 -15.34 -8.30 20.40
C GLY A 230 -14.58 -8.66 21.68
N PRO A 231 -15.09 -8.23 22.84
CA PRO A 231 -14.48 -8.55 24.14
C PRO A 231 -14.43 -10.05 24.42
#